data_36e24958625c0c1b9561dde649d099d2
#
_entry.id   36e24958625c0c1b9561dde649d099d2
#
_cell.length_a   1.000
_cell.length_b   1.000
_cell.length_c   1.000
_cell.angle_alpha   90.00
_cell.angle_beta   90.00
_cell.angle_gamma   90.00
#
_symmetry.space_group_name_H-M   'P 1'
#
loop_
_entity.id
_entity.type
_entity.pdbx_description
1 polymer ?
#
loop_
_entity_poly.entity_id
_entity_poly.type
_entity_poly.pdbx_seq_one_letter_code
_entity_poly.pdbx_strand_id
1 'polypeptide(L)'
;MANPTTNYGWPMPTSTDLVTDLPADFALFGQPVDTSLKALNPETTLGDISFRSSTSNTNTRLAIGASNQVLGIVSGVPAWIDPDNIASTYSAKTAAYTFVSGDEGNIFSMNAATSVQFNIPTDATFAFAVGTEINVFWITGVGQPTIGAVTPGTTTVISTGATSATPKLRVANSGATCKKLAANSWIIFGDIA
;
A
#
# COMPACT_ATOMS: atom_id res chain seq x y z
N MET A 1 19.30 44.15 27.56
CA MET A 1 19.64 43.07 26.61
C MET A 1 18.90 41.81 27.07
N ALA A 2 18.04 41.27 26.25
CA ALA A 2 17.22 40.10 26.66
C ALA A 2 18.11 38.91 27.03
N ASN A 3 17.72 38.20 28.09
CA ASN A 3 18.33 36.93 28.50
C ASN A 3 17.45 35.80 27.92
N PRO A 4 17.82 35.21 26.76
CA PRO A 4 16.95 34.27 26.08
C PRO A 4 16.80 32.95 26.84
N THR A 5 15.62 32.32 26.77
CA THR A 5 15.41 30.98 27.29
C THR A 5 16.23 29.95 26.51
N THR A 6 16.73 28.92 27.21
CA THR A 6 17.68 27.94 26.65
C THR A 6 17.11 27.17 25.46
N ASN A 7 15.83 26.76 25.48
CA ASN A 7 15.27 25.84 24.46
C ASN A 7 14.68 26.58 23.25
N TYR A 8 13.99 27.69 23.50
CA TYR A 8 13.23 28.40 22.46
C TYR A 8 13.80 29.78 22.15
N GLY A 9 14.80 30.25 22.91
CA GLY A 9 15.40 31.56 22.69
C GLY A 9 14.46 32.72 22.95
N TRP A 10 13.38 32.53 23.73
CA TRP A 10 12.44 33.61 24.05
C TRP A 10 13.13 34.72 24.84
N PRO A 11 13.01 35.96 24.44
CA PRO A 11 13.62 37.06 25.18
C PRO A 11 12.95 37.21 26.56
N MET A 12 13.77 37.38 27.57
CA MET A 12 13.32 37.56 28.96
C MET A 12 13.81 38.92 29.48
N PRO A 13 13.00 39.64 30.27
CA PRO A 13 13.47 40.84 30.98
C PRO A 13 14.68 40.53 31.85
N THR A 14 15.54 41.51 32.01
CA THR A 14 16.71 41.43 32.89
C THR A 14 16.53 42.31 34.15
N SER A 15 17.32 42.08 35.16
CA SER A 15 17.26 42.85 36.40
C SER A 15 17.67 44.30 36.25
N THR A 16 18.17 44.68 35.07
CA THR A 16 18.60 46.06 34.73
C THR A 16 17.59 46.80 33.88
N ASP A 17 16.50 46.14 33.46
CA ASP A 17 15.47 46.79 32.67
C ASP A 17 14.61 47.71 33.57
N LEU A 18 14.20 48.83 33.02
CA LEU A 18 13.38 49.79 33.75
C LEU A 18 11.92 49.32 33.82
N VAL A 19 11.25 49.64 34.90
CA VAL A 19 9.81 49.31 35.06
C VAL A 19 8.93 49.91 33.96
N THR A 20 9.36 51.04 33.42
CA THR A 20 8.69 51.71 32.29
C THR A 20 8.74 50.93 30.99
N ASP A 21 9.72 50.06 30.84
CA ASP A 21 9.89 49.23 29.62
C ASP A 21 9.18 47.88 29.75
N LEU A 22 8.68 47.53 30.93
CA LEU A 22 8.04 46.27 31.23
C LEU A 22 6.92 45.86 30.26
N PRO A 23 6.02 46.77 29.83
CA PRO A 23 5.01 46.41 28.82
C PRO A 23 5.59 45.97 27.48
N ALA A 24 6.67 46.59 27.03
CA ALA A 24 7.36 46.21 25.80
C ALA A 24 8.11 44.89 25.95
N ASP A 25 8.74 44.64 27.12
CA ASP A 25 9.43 43.40 27.42
C ASP A 25 8.48 42.22 27.51
N PHE A 26 7.30 42.43 28.13
CA PHE A 26 6.25 41.39 28.13
C PHE A 26 5.71 41.08 26.75
N ALA A 27 5.59 42.08 25.87
CA ALA A 27 5.20 41.85 24.48
C ALA A 27 6.29 41.07 23.72
N LEU A 28 7.56 41.38 23.92
CA LEU A 28 8.69 40.68 23.31
C LEU A 28 8.78 39.21 23.79
N PHE A 29 8.40 38.92 25.02
CA PHE A 29 8.32 37.57 25.55
C PHE A 29 7.03 36.85 25.10
N GLY A 30 5.89 37.51 25.22
CA GLY A 30 4.58 36.91 24.99
C GLY A 30 4.32 36.50 23.54
N GLN A 31 4.71 37.31 22.57
CA GLN A 31 4.52 37.02 21.16
C GLN A 31 5.26 35.75 20.68
N PRO A 32 6.55 35.54 20.99
CA PRO A 32 7.23 34.29 20.67
C PRO A 32 6.65 33.06 21.39
N VAL A 33 6.16 33.21 22.63
CA VAL A 33 5.47 32.13 23.34
C VAL A 33 4.19 31.74 22.63
N ASP A 34 3.34 32.72 22.30
CA ASP A 34 2.10 32.48 21.55
C ASP A 34 2.37 31.80 20.19
N THR A 35 3.35 32.29 19.45
CA THR A 35 3.76 31.71 18.17
C THR A 35 4.24 30.27 18.34
N SER A 36 5.03 29.98 19.38
CA SER A 36 5.54 28.64 19.64
C SER A 36 4.44 27.68 20.06
N LEU A 37 3.51 28.13 20.91
CA LEU A 37 2.34 27.33 21.31
C LEU A 37 1.42 27.05 20.12
N LYS A 38 1.21 28.04 19.24
CA LYS A 38 0.44 27.83 18.02
C LYS A 38 1.11 26.85 17.07
N ALA A 39 2.43 26.86 16.98
CA ALA A 39 3.19 25.90 16.18
C ALA A 39 3.16 24.48 16.75
N LEU A 40 2.99 24.31 18.08
CA LEU A 40 2.82 23.02 18.73
C LEU A 40 1.40 22.46 18.58
N ASN A 41 0.40 23.32 18.38
CA ASN A 41 -0.99 22.95 18.21
C ASN A 41 -1.50 23.46 16.84
N PRO A 42 -1.14 22.82 15.75
CA PRO A 42 -1.51 23.25 14.40
C PRO A 42 -2.94 22.90 14.00
N GLU A 43 -3.61 22.03 14.76
CA GLU A 43 -4.97 21.58 14.46
C GLU A 43 -5.97 22.73 14.52
N THR A 44 -6.94 22.76 13.59
CA THR A 44 -7.97 23.81 13.50
C THR A 44 -9.38 23.28 13.33
N THR A 45 -9.52 21.99 13.00
CA THR A 45 -10.82 21.38 12.67
C THR A 45 -10.93 20.03 13.38
N LEU A 46 -12.15 19.65 13.74
CA LEU A 46 -12.42 18.34 14.32
C LEU A 46 -11.91 17.21 13.42
N GLY A 47 -11.12 16.30 13.97
CA GLY A 47 -10.55 15.18 13.24
C GLY A 47 -9.19 15.46 12.59
N ASP A 48 -8.64 16.67 12.74
CA ASP A 48 -7.27 16.95 12.35
C ASP A 48 -6.29 16.12 13.18
N ILE A 49 -5.15 15.81 12.60
CA ILE A 49 -4.04 15.09 13.25
C ILE A 49 -2.78 15.93 13.10
N SER A 50 -1.98 16.02 14.14
CA SER A 50 -0.65 16.60 14.03
C SER A 50 0.42 15.52 13.92
N PHE A 51 1.43 15.79 13.13
CA PHE A 51 2.59 14.93 13.00
C PHE A 51 3.87 15.76 12.88
N ARG A 52 5.01 15.12 13.21
CA ARG A 52 6.29 15.77 13.06
C ARG A 52 6.69 15.82 11.59
N SER A 53 6.93 17.02 11.07
CA SER A 53 7.44 17.21 9.70
C SER A 53 8.94 16.84 9.60
N SER A 54 9.46 16.87 8.37
CA SER A 54 10.91 16.75 8.13
C SER A 54 11.71 17.91 8.70
N THR A 55 11.07 19.07 8.93
CA THR A 55 11.69 20.22 9.58
C THR A 55 11.77 19.98 11.08
N SER A 56 12.95 20.16 11.65
CA SER A 56 13.20 19.98 13.07
C SER A 56 12.28 20.86 13.92
N ASN A 57 11.73 20.28 15.00
CA ASN A 57 10.86 20.94 15.98
C ASN A 57 9.59 21.60 15.41
N THR A 58 9.10 21.12 14.25
CA THR A 58 7.88 21.63 13.64
C THR A 58 6.82 20.55 13.60
N ASN A 59 5.67 20.82 14.21
CA ASN A 59 4.47 20.04 14.01
C ASN A 59 3.74 20.52 12.74
N THR A 60 3.21 19.58 12.01
CA THR A 60 2.44 19.85 10.78
C THR A 60 1.04 19.30 10.94
N ARG A 61 0.06 20.07 10.53
CA ARG A 61 -1.34 19.65 10.49
C ARG A 61 -1.56 18.72 9.30
N LEU A 62 -2.14 17.56 9.56
CA LEU A 62 -2.84 16.76 8.57
C LEU A 62 -4.33 17.01 8.75
N ALA A 63 -4.94 17.74 7.86
CA ALA A 63 -6.39 17.98 7.89
C ALA A 63 -7.14 16.66 7.83
N ILE A 64 -8.35 16.61 8.42
CA ILE A 64 -9.20 15.42 8.32
C ILE A 64 -9.37 14.97 6.87
N GLY A 65 -9.25 13.67 6.62
CA GLY A 65 -9.45 13.08 5.30
C GLY A 65 -10.91 13.09 4.86
N ALA A 66 -11.12 12.77 3.59
CA ALA A 66 -12.46 12.55 3.06
C ALA A 66 -13.05 11.21 3.56
N SER A 67 -14.37 11.05 3.42
CA SER A 67 -15.04 9.77 3.70
C SER A 67 -14.37 8.63 2.95
N ASN A 68 -14.20 7.50 3.63
CA ASN A 68 -13.60 6.26 3.13
C ASN A 68 -12.07 6.30 2.93
N GLN A 69 -11.39 7.40 3.20
CA GLN A 69 -9.94 7.42 3.24
C GLN A 69 -9.40 6.73 4.50
N VAL A 70 -8.24 6.12 4.40
CA VAL A 70 -7.50 5.53 5.52
C VAL A 70 -6.19 6.29 5.74
N LEU A 71 -5.77 6.36 6.99
CA LEU A 71 -4.47 6.93 7.31
C LEU A 71 -3.38 5.95 6.91
N GLY A 72 -2.53 6.35 6.01
CA GLY A 72 -1.39 5.57 5.53
C GLY A 72 -0.09 6.37 5.59
N ILE A 73 0.97 5.80 5.03
CA ILE A 73 2.28 6.43 4.91
C ILE A 73 2.60 6.64 3.44
N VAL A 74 2.82 7.88 3.05
CA VAL A 74 3.23 8.26 1.69
C VAL A 74 4.55 9.03 1.79
N SER A 75 5.57 8.56 1.10
CA SER A 75 6.92 9.16 1.14
C SER A 75 7.47 9.37 2.56
N GLY A 76 7.15 8.45 3.47
CA GLY A 76 7.67 8.47 4.85
C GLY A 76 6.89 9.36 5.82
N VAL A 77 5.78 9.97 5.42
CA VAL A 77 4.92 10.79 6.28
C VAL A 77 3.48 10.30 6.29
N PRO A 78 2.72 10.55 7.37
CA PRO A 78 1.30 10.27 7.41
C PRO A 78 0.54 11.03 6.32
N ALA A 79 -0.35 10.34 5.63
CA ALA A 79 -1.23 10.91 4.61
C ALA A 79 -2.55 10.14 4.57
N TRP A 80 -3.63 10.82 4.18
CA TRP A 80 -4.88 10.15 3.84
C TRP A 80 -4.75 9.56 2.44
N ILE A 81 -4.98 8.27 2.34
CA ILE A 81 -4.98 7.54 1.08
C ILE A 81 -6.37 6.97 0.84
N ASP A 82 -6.82 7.05 -0.38
CA ASP A 82 -7.96 6.24 -0.77
C ASP A 82 -7.49 4.78 -0.63
N PRO A 83 -8.21 3.94 0.17
CA PRO A 83 -7.94 2.52 0.09
C PRO A 83 -8.07 2.20 -1.38
N ASP A 84 -6.97 1.75 -1.98
CA ASP A 84 -6.96 1.33 -3.37
C ASP A 84 -8.26 0.59 -3.59
N ASN A 85 -9.02 1.07 -4.55
CA ASN A 85 -10.25 0.42 -4.93
C ASN A 85 -9.85 -1.05 -5.06
N ILE A 86 -10.32 -1.90 -4.12
CA ILE A 86 -10.03 -3.34 -4.07
C ILE A 86 -10.62 -4.02 -5.30
N ALA A 87 -11.03 -3.24 -6.28
CA ALA A 87 -11.37 -3.71 -7.59
C ALA A 87 -10.11 -4.30 -8.22
N SER A 88 -10.09 -5.59 -8.33
CA SER A 88 -9.06 -6.33 -9.06
C SER A 88 -8.88 -5.71 -10.44
N THR A 89 -7.64 -5.42 -10.83
CA THR A 89 -7.37 -4.98 -12.19
C THR A 89 -7.57 -6.15 -13.16
N TYR A 90 -8.15 -5.85 -14.32
CA TYR A 90 -8.34 -6.84 -15.37
C TYR A 90 -7.27 -6.67 -16.45
N SER A 91 -6.65 -7.77 -16.84
CA SER A 91 -5.65 -7.80 -17.91
C SER A 91 -5.87 -8.98 -18.87
N ALA A 92 -6.07 -8.69 -20.15
CA ALA A 92 -6.17 -9.71 -21.18
C ALA A 92 -4.77 -10.13 -21.67
N LYS A 93 -4.54 -11.43 -21.80
CA LYS A 93 -3.30 -12.03 -22.31
C LYS A 93 -3.59 -12.78 -23.60
N THR A 94 -2.66 -12.73 -24.53
CA THR A 94 -2.73 -13.43 -25.85
C THR A 94 -1.63 -14.46 -26.03
N ALA A 95 -0.75 -14.60 -25.04
CA ALA A 95 0.36 -15.54 -25.00
C ALA A 95 0.52 -16.09 -23.57
N ALA A 96 1.37 -17.08 -23.40
CA ALA A 96 1.72 -17.59 -22.07
C ALA A 96 2.18 -16.45 -21.16
N TYR A 97 1.68 -16.44 -19.93
CA TYR A 97 1.96 -15.38 -18.97
C TYR A 97 2.43 -15.94 -17.66
N THR A 98 3.56 -15.46 -17.19
CA THR A 98 4.06 -15.80 -15.85
C THR A 98 3.68 -14.71 -14.87
N PHE A 99 3.06 -15.10 -13.76
CA PHE A 99 2.67 -14.15 -12.71
C PHE A 99 3.89 -13.48 -12.11
N VAL A 100 3.75 -12.17 -11.85
CA VAL A 100 4.79 -11.29 -11.31
C VAL A 100 4.26 -10.47 -10.12
N SER A 101 5.13 -9.73 -9.46
CA SER A 101 4.75 -8.79 -8.40
C SER A 101 3.70 -7.81 -8.88
N GLY A 102 2.66 -7.61 -8.08
CA GLY A 102 1.52 -6.74 -8.41
C GLY A 102 0.36 -7.45 -9.10
N ASP A 103 0.48 -8.77 -9.35
CA ASP A 103 -0.62 -9.57 -9.90
C ASP A 103 -1.59 -10.09 -8.81
N GLU A 104 -1.23 -9.91 -7.54
CA GLU A 104 -2.04 -10.33 -6.40
C GLU A 104 -3.44 -9.70 -6.44
N GLY A 105 -4.46 -10.52 -6.31
CA GLY A 105 -5.85 -10.09 -6.33
C GLY A 105 -6.39 -9.74 -7.72
N ASN A 106 -5.57 -9.76 -8.76
CA ASN A 106 -5.97 -9.35 -10.11
C ASN A 106 -6.69 -10.45 -10.90
N ILE A 107 -7.30 -10.03 -12.00
CA ILE A 107 -8.05 -10.87 -12.91
C ILE A 107 -7.33 -10.90 -14.27
N PHE A 108 -7.04 -12.10 -14.74
CA PHE A 108 -6.43 -12.30 -16.06
C PHE A 108 -7.36 -13.11 -16.94
N SER A 109 -7.44 -12.74 -18.22
CA SER A 109 -8.09 -13.58 -19.22
C SER A 109 -7.08 -14.03 -20.28
N MET A 110 -7.38 -15.16 -20.91
CA MET A 110 -6.62 -15.65 -22.04
C MET A 110 -7.45 -15.60 -23.32
N ASN A 111 -6.85 -15.02 -24.35
CA ASN A 111 -7.37 -15.00 -25.71
C ASN A 111 -6.23 -15.40 -26.66
N ALA A 112 -5.97 -16.69 -26.78
CA ALA A 112 -4.90 -17.23 -27.63
C ALA A 112 -5.47 -18.16 -28.70
N ALA A 113 -4.79 -18.20 -29.86
CA ALA A 113 -5.16 -19.11 -30.95
C ALA A 113 -4.77 -20.57 -30.68
N THR A 114 -3.81 -20.80 -29.81
CA THR A 114 -3.33 -22.12 -29.37
C THR A 114 -3.37 -22.23 -27.87
N SER A 115 -3.33 -23.46 -27.37
CA SER A 115 -3.25 -23.69 -25.91
C SER A 115 -1.96 -23.09 -25.36
N VAL A 116 -2.10 -22.20 -24.38
CA VAL A 116 -0.99 -21.53 -23.67
C VAL A 116 -1.24 -21.60 -22.16
N GLN A 117 -0.21 -21.32 -21.39
CA GLN A 117 -0.24 -21.51 -19.94
C GLN A 117 -0.20 -20.18 -19.19
N PHE A 118 -1.00 -20.09 -18.13
CA PHE A 118 -0.74 -19.24 -17.01
C PHE A 118 0.32 -19.90 -16.11
N ASN A 119 1.46 -19.26 -15.99
CA ASN A 119 2.62 -19.83 -15.34
C ASN A 119 2.75 -19.34 -13.90
N ILE A 120 2.81 -20.26 -12.97
CA ILE A 120 3.11 -19.98 -11.56
C ILE A 120 4.61 -20.02 -11.36
N PRO A 121 5.24 -18.89 -10.95
CA PRO A 121 6.70 -18.83 -10.74
C PRO A 121 7.13 -19.66 -9.53
N THR A 122 8.43 -19.93 -9.43
CA THR A 122 9.03 -20.42 -8.19
C THR A 122 9.19 -19.27 -7.20
N ASP A 123 9.21 -19.57 -5.90
CA ASP A 123 9.49 -18.56 -4.87
C ASP A 123 10.91 -17.96 -4.99
N ALA A 124 11.83 -18.65 -5.65
CA ALA A 124 13.15 -18.11 -5.97
C ALA A 124 13.08 -16.99 -7.03
N THR A 125 12.09 -17.04 -7.92
CA THR A 125 11.88 -15.99 -8.93
C THR A 125 11.07 -14.84 -8.34
N PHE A 126 9.93 -15.17 -7.70
CA PHE A 126 9.11 -14.22 -6.98
C PHE A 126 8.24 -14.94 -5.92
N ALA A 127 8.47 -14.61 -4.66
CA ALA A 127 7.74 -15.20 -3.53
C ALA A 127 6.48 -14.41 -3.23
N PHE A 128 5.36 -14.80 -3.81
CA PHE A 128 4.05 -14.30 -3.39
C PHE A 128 3.79 -14.60 -1.90
N ALA A 129 3.04 -13.77 -1.21
CA ALA A 129 2.61 -14.05 0.16
C ALA A 129 1.67 -15.27 0.21
N VAL A 130 1.74 -16.05 1.30
CA VAL A 130 0.76 -17.11 1.56
C VAL A 130 -0.64 -16.49 1.66
N GLY A 131 -1.61 -17.09 1.00
CA GLY A 131 -2.97 -16.57 0.89
C GLY A 131 -3.22 -15.72 -0.36
N THR A 132 -2.20 -15.36 -1.13
CA THR A 132 -2.36 -14.68 -2.42
C THR A 132 -3.35 -15.43 -3.31
N GLU A 133 -4.26 -14.69 -3.91
CA GLU A 133 -5.23 -15.17 -4.90
C GLU A 133 -5.02 -14.44 -6.22
N ILE A 134 -5.07 -15.19 -7.33
CA ILE A 134 -5.02 -14.66 -8.70
C ILE A 134 -6.12 -15.36 -9.48
N ASN A 135 -6.99 -14.61 -10.13
CA ASN A 135 -8.12 -15.14 -10.87
C ASN A 135 -7.79 -15.19 -12.37
N VAL A 136 -8.07 -16.31 -12.99
CA VAL A 136 -7.81 -16.55 -14.42
C VAL A 136 -9.07 -17.00 -15.14
N PHE A 137 -9.25 -16.54 -16.37
CA PHE A 137 -10.43 -16.82 -17.18
C PHE A 137 -10.04 -17.16 -18.61
N TRP A 138 -10.84 -18.02 -19.23
CA TRP A 138 -10.83 -18.25 -20.66
C TRP A 138 -12.04 -17.57 -21.30
N ILE A 139 -11.89 -16.30 -21.70
CA ILE A 139 -13.04 -15.53 -22.21
C ILE A 139 -13.22 -15.74 -23.70
N THR A 140 -12.12 -15.69 -24.46
CA THR A 140 -12.14 -15.79 -25.92
C THR A 140 -10.91 -16.55 -26.43
N GLY A 141 -10.92 -16.86 -27.73
CA GLY A 141 -9.86 -17.64 -28.35
C GLY A 141 -10.19 -19.14 -28.43
N VAL A 142 -9.53 -19.83 -29.34
CA VAL A 142 -9.74 -21.27 -29.54
C VAL A 142 -8.78 -22.16 -28.76
N GLY A 143 -7.70 -21.55 -28.25
CA GLY A 143 -6.70 -22.26 -27.45
C GLY A 143 -7.15 -22.40 -25.99
N GLN A 144 -7.39 -23.63 -25.55
CA GLN A 144 -7.75 -23.92 -24.17
C GLN A 144 -6.60 -23.62 -23.22
N PRO A 145 -6.73 -22.64 -22.29
CA PRO A 145 -5.65 -22.29 -21.37
C PRO A 145 -5.39 -23.36 -20.33
N THR A 146 -4.12 -23.52 -19.97
CA THR A 146 -3.68 -24.34 -18.82
C THR A 146 -3.14 -23.43 -17.71
N ILE A 147 -3.07 -23.99 -16.50
CA ILE A 147 -2.47 -23.34 -15.34
C ILE A 147 -1.42 -24.30 -14.79
N GLY A 148 -0.20 -23.85 -14.62
CA GLY A 148 0.84 -24.77 -14.15
C GLY A 148 2.10 -24.05 -13.68
N ALA A 149 2.99 -24.82 -13.07
CA ALA A 149 4.28 -24.33 -12.60
C ALA A 149 5.23 -24.03 -13.78
N VAL A 150 6.00 -22.95 -13.68
CA VAL A 150 7.16 -22.71 -14.58
C VAL A 150 8.17 -23.83 -14.46
N THR A 151 8.43 -24.28 -13.22
CA THR A 151 9.37 -25.35 -12.93
C THR A 151 8.62 -26.47 -12.17
N PRO A 152 8.03 -27.44 -12.90
CA PRO A 152 7.45 -28.63 -12.28
C PRO A 152 8.50 -29.37 -11.43
N GLY A 153 8.12 -29.83 -10.27
CA GLY A 153 9.03 -30.48 -9.30
C GLY A 153 9.63 -29.51 -8.27
N THR A 154 9.69 -28.20 -8.56
CA THR A 154 9.99 -27.17 -7.55
C THR A 154 8.74 -26.54 -7.02
N THR A 155 7.83 -26.11 -7.89
CA THR A 155 6.54 -25.54 -7.51
C THR A 155 5.46 -26.63 -7.66
N THR A 156 4.79 -26.92 -6.55
CA THR A 156 3.66 -27.87 -6.50
C THR A 156 2.37 -27.14 -6.83
N VAL A 157 1.66 -27.65 -7.81
CA VAL A 157 0.29 -27.21 -8.16
C VAL A 157 -0.69 -28.32 -7.80
N ILE A 158 -1.57 -28.04 -6.86
CA ILE A 158 -2.61 -28.95 -6.40
C ILE A 158 -3.90 -28.58 -7.14
N SER A 159 -4.58 -29.55 -7.67
CA SER A 159 -5.88 -29.39 -8.33
C SER A 159 -6.75 -30.59 -8.05
N THR A 160 -7.98 -30.61 -8.52
CA THR A 160 -8.95 -31.69 -8.27
C THR A 160 -8.34 -33.08 -8.51
N GLY A 161 -8.18 -33.84 -7.44
CA GLY A 161 -7.69 -35.21 -7.48
C GLY A 161 -6.21 -35.41 -7.77
N ALA A 162 -5.40 -34.35 -7.87
CA ALA A 162 -3.98 -34.45 -8.21
C ALA A 162 -3.10 -33.45 -7.47
N THR A 163 -1.87 -33.86 -7.18
CA THR A 163 -0.73 -32.98 -6.87
C THR A 163 0.19 -32.92 -8.09
N SER A 164 0.91 -31.80 -8.28
CA SER A 164 1.72 -31.57 -9.49
C SER A 164 0.86 -31.52 -10.77
N ALA A 165 -0.27 -30.89 -10.69
CA ALA A 165 -1.24 -30.80 -11.78
C ALA A 165 -0.93 -29.66 -12.75
N THR A 166 -1.43 -29.80 -13.98
CA THR A 166 -1.53 -28.74 -14.98
C THR A 166 -2.98 -28.66 -15.44
N PRO A 167 -3.91 -28.19 -14.58
CA PRO A 167 -5.32 -28.14 -14.90
C PRO A 167 -5.58 -27.22 -16.09
N LYS A 168 -6.65 -27.50 -16.83
CA LYS A 168 -7.14 -26.68 -17.94
C LYS A 168 -8.42 -25.99 -17.52
N LEU A 169 -8.64 -24.79 -18.00
CA LEU A 169 -9.97 -24.19 -17.96
C LEU A 169 -10.90 -24.99 -18.87
N ARG A 170 -12.06 -25.42 -18.36
CA ARG A 170 -12.87 -26.49 -18.96
C ARG A 170 -13.45 -26.11 -20.30
N VAL A 171 -14.08 -24.93 -20.42
CA VAL A 171 -14.74 -24.41 -21.61
C VAL A 171 -14.58 -22.89 -21.70
N ALA A 172 -14.87 -22.30 -22.86
CA ALA A 172 -14.95 -20.85 -22.98
C ALA A 172 -15.90 -20.25 -21.94
N ASN A 173 -15.53 -19.14 -21.36
CA ASN A 173 -16.16 -18.46 -20.21
C ASN A 173 -16.01 -19.21 -18.87
N SER A 174 -15.16 -20.22 -18.78
CA SER A 174 -14.77 -20.80 -17.48
C SER A 174 -13.65 -20.00 -16.82
N GLY A 175 -13.54 -20.12 -15.51
CA GLY A 175 -12.52 -19.47 -14.72
C GLY A 175 -12.05 -20.31 -13.54
N ALA A 176 -10.89 -19.97 -13.02
CA ALA A 176 -10.32 -20.58 -11.84
C ALA A 176 -9.57 -19.57 -10.99
N THR A 177 -9.41 -19.88 -9.71
CA THR A 177 -8.57 -19.13 -8.77
C THR A 177 -7.32 -19.94 -8.47
N CYS A 178 -6.17 -19.26 -8.57
CA CYS A 178 -4.88 -19.75 -8.14
C CYS A 178 -4.62 -19.18 -6.74
N LYS A 179 -4.53 -20.03 -5.72
CA LYS A 179 -4.28 -19.59 -4.34
C LYS A 179 -3.00 -20.20 -3.79
N LYS A 180 -2.15 -19.35 -3.23
CA LYS A 180 -0.91 -19.79 -2.61
C LYS A 180 -1.15 -20.35 -1.21
N LEU A 181 -0.70 -21.58 -0.96
CA LEU A 181 -0.85 -22.27 0.32
C LEU A 181 0.40 -22.22 1.20
N ALA A 182 1.57 -22.36 0.60
CA ALA A 182 2.86 -22.40 1.28
C ALA A 182 4.00 -22.05 0.29
N ALA A 183 5.24 -22.11 0.75
CA ALA A 183 6.40 -21.95 -0.13
C ALA A 183 6.32 -22.94 -1.30
N ASN A 184 6.42 -22.42 -2.52
CA ASN A 184 6.32 -23.19 -3.77
C ASN A 184 5.07 -24.11 -3.84
N SER A 185 3.96 -23.78 -3.18
CA SER A 185 2.77 -24.61 -3.15
C SER A 185 1.51 -23.80 -3.41
N TRP A 186 0.75 -24.22 -4.42
CA TRP A 186 -0.45 -23.55 -4.89
C TRP A 186 -1.59 -24.54 -5.09
N ILE A 187 -2.80 -24.11 -4.82
CA ILE A 187 -4.03 -24.84 -5.18
C ILE A 187 -4.77 -24.06 -6.26
N ILE A 188 -5.29 -24.80 -7.23
CA ILE A 188 -6.13 -24.28 -8.30
C ILE A 188 -7.51 -24.89 -8.15
N PHE A 189 -8.51 -24.06 -8.08
CA PHE A 189 -9.91 -24.48 -7.96
C PHE A 189 -10.79 -23.57 -8.80
N GLY A 190 -11.89 -24.11 -9.29
CA GLY A 190 -12.83 -23.45 -10.18
C GLY A 190 -13.38 -24.38 -11.23
N ASP A 191 -13.76 -23.84 -12.39
CA ASP A 191 -14.28 -24.61 -13.51
C ASP A 191 -13.14 -25.13 -14.40
N ILE A 192 -12.54 -26.21 -13.96
CA ILE A 192 -11.32 -26.83 -14.52
C ILE A 192 -11.56 -28.29 -14.93
N ALA A 193 -10.69 -28.81 -15.83
CA ALA A 193 -10.64 -30.18 -16.31
C ALA A 193 -9.23 -30.76 -16.25
#